data_fe98213b0caa70b5c5d83f56821d0964
#
_entry.id   fe98213b0caa70b5c5d83f56821d0964
#
_cell.length_a   1.000
_cell.length_b   1.000
_cell.length_c   1.000
_cell.angle_alpha   90.00
_cell.angle_beta   90.00
_cell.angle_gamma   90.00
#
_symmetry.space_group_name_H-M   'P 1'
#
loop_
_entity.id
_entity.type
_entity.pdbx_description
1 polymer ?
#
loop_
_entity_poly.entity_id
_entity_poly.type
_entity_poly.pdbx_seq_one_letter_code
_entity_poly.pdbx_strand_id
1 'polypeptide(L)'
;MEQLYDIKKRIRSISDIQQMTHAMELVSAAKMRKSKAQLDRVFPFFSLCAESMIEIQRSNIDIDNPYFKLKQKKKGETWKIGYFILTGDQGLAGAYNHNVIRIAEDYISKKVFDNVGKGLKTESTLYVFGNVGRDKLIHDGFPVDKSFSFPIASPTYFVARSAADIIRHKYVEGELDLVYLIYTKMESAINMKSIIQRVVPVNTNALESILPVGSGEAGMAIERGASLTYHPNADAVFAFLIDTYLNAMVYGAMVEAYASEQTARMTAMDNATQNADDMLSDLTLKANRARQARITNELIEIVNGANQIQ
;
A
#
# COMPACT_ATOMS: atom_id res chain seq x y z
N MET A 1 -25.29 -42.13 -12.53
CA MET A 1 -26.03 -41.15 -11.67
C MET A 1 -25.09 -40.25 -10.93
N GLU A 2 -24.01 -40.77 -10.40
CA GLU A 2 -22.99 -40.03 -9.62
C GLU A 2 -22.38 -38.85 -10.39
N GLN A 3 -21.99 -39.05 -11.62
CA GLN A 3 -21.30 -38.04 -12.44
C GLN A 3 -22.13 -36.75 -12.71
N LEU A 4 -23.43 -36.86 -12.97
CA LEU A 4 -24.31 -35.70 -13.24
C LEU A 4 -24.60 -34.91 -11.94
N TYR A 5 -24.72 -35.61 -10.82
CA TYR A 5 -24.91 -35.01 -9.50
C TYR A 5 -23.69 -34.18 -9.08
N ASP A 6 -22.50 -34.74 -9.28
CA ASP A 6 -21.25 -34.07 -8.97
C ASP A 6 -21.00 -32.81 -9.82
N ILE A 7 -21.32 -32.87 -11.13
CA ILE A 7 -21.26 -31.70 -12.00
C ILE A 7 -22.19 -30.61 -11.51
N LYS A 8 -23.45 -30.96 -11.15
CA LYS A 8 -24.41 -29.98 -10.62
C LYS A 8 -23.98 -29.37 -9.29
N LYS A 9 -23.33 -30.16 -8.43
CA LYS A 9 -22.77 -29.67 -7.16
C LYS A 9 -21.64 -28.67 -7.41
N ARG A 10 -20.76 -28.97 -8.38
CA ARG A 10 -19.68 -28.04 -8.79
C ARG A 10 -20.24 -26.75 -9.38
N ILE A 11 -21.25 -26.83 -10.25
CA ILE A 11 -21.92 -25.64 -10.81
C ILE A 11 -22.42 -24.72 -9.70
N ARG A 12 -23.08 -25.24 -8.67
CA ARG A 12 -23.55 -24.45 -7.53
C ARG A 12 -22.36 -23.78 -6.79
N SER A 13 -21.35 -24.55 -6.44
CA SER A 13 -20.19 -24.03 -5.74
C SER A 13 -19.45 -22.92 -6.51
N ILE A 14 -19.29 -23.07 -7.83
CA ILE A 14 -18.64 -22.04 -8.65
C ILE A 14 -19.56 -20.83 -8.84
N SER A 15 -20.88 -21.02 -8.93
CA SER A 15 -21.83 -19.91 -8.96
C SER A 15 -21.79 -19.10 -7.66
N ASP A 16 -21.68 -19.75 -6.51
CA ASP A 16 -21.53 -19.07 -5.21
C ASP A 16 -20.22 -18.27 -5.13
N ILE A 17 -19.12 -18.85 -5.63
CA ILE A 17 -17.82 -18.16 -5.71
C ILE A 17 -17.92 -16.95 -6.65
N GLN A 18 -18.51 -17.09 -7.83
CA GLN A 18 -18.70 -16.01 -8.80
C GLN A 18 -19.48 -14.82 -8.18
N GLN A 19 -20.60 -15.11 -7.50
CA GLN A 19 -21.35 -14.06 -6.82
C GLN A 19 -20.55 -13.36 -5.72
N MET A 20 -19.77 -14.12 -4.96
CA MET A 20 -18.92 -13.60 -3.89
C MET A 20 -17.80 -12.72 -4.46
N THR A 21 -17.09 -13.16 -5.49
CA THR A 21 -16.00 -12.39 -6.12
C THR A 21 -16.52 -11.11 -6.76
N HIS A 22 -17.65 -11.17 -7.44
CA HIS A 22 -18.30 -9.99 -8.03
C HIS A 22 -18.72 -8.98 -6.94
N ALA A 23 -19.30 -9.44 -5.84
CA ALA A 23 -19.62 -8.56 -4.71
C ALA A 23 -18.37 -7.91 -4.10
N MET A 24 -17.27 -8.67 -3.94
CA MET A 24 -16.00 -8.16 -3.43
C MET A 24 -15.35 -7.15 -4.38
N GLU A 25 -15.45 -7.34 -5.69
CA GLU A 25 -15.03 -6.39 -6.72
C GLU A 25 -15.73 -5.04 -6.53
N LEU A 26 -17.09 -5.04 -6.47
CA LEU A 26 -17.88 -3.82 -6.32
C LEU A 26 -17.58 -3.08 -5.01
N VAL A 27 -17.42 -3.79 -3.91
CA VAL A 27 -17.06 -3.21 -2.61
C VAL A 27 -15.67 -2.58 -2.67
N SER A 28 -14.70 -3.26 -3.28
CA SER A 28 -13.33 -2.75 -3.43
C SER A 28 -13.28 -1.51 -4.32
N ALA A 29 -14.05 -1.48 -5.41
CA ALA A 29 -14.19 -0.31 -6.28
C ALA A 29 -14.78 0.90 -5.52
N ALA A 30 -15.78 0.69 -4.66
CA ALA A 30 -16.36 1.75 -3.85
C ALA A 30 -15.36 2.28 -2.80
N LYS A 31 -14.63 1.40 -2.12
CA LYS A 31 -13.59 1.76 -1.14
C LYS A 31 -12.46 2.53 -1.79
N MET A 32 -11.97 2.10 -2.95
CA MET A 32 -10.92 2.79 -3.73
C MET A 32 -11.35 4.22 -4.07
N ARG A 33 -12.56 4.40 -4.66
CA ARG A 33 -13.09 5.73 -4.98
C ARG A 33 -13.19 6.64 -3.76
N LYS A 34 -13.66 6.10 -2.63
CA LYS A 34 -13.75 6.86 -1.37
C LYS A 34 -12.38 7.32 -0.88
N SER A 35 -11.39 6.45 -0.93
CA SER A 35 -10.01 6.78 -0.50
C SER A 35 -9.38 7.82 -1.39
N LYS A 36 -9.53 7.70 -2.71
CA LYS A 36 -9.04 8.69 -3.65
C LYS A 36 -9.66 10.08 -3.40
N ALA A 37 -10.97 10.14 -3.20
CA ALA A 37 -11.66 11.39 -2.87
C ALA A 37 -11.20 12.00 -1.53
N GLN A 38 -10.79 11.18 -0.56
CA GLN A 38 -10.18 11.66 0.68
C GLN A 38 -8.82 12.29 0.44
N LEU A 39 -7.97 11.64 -0.36
CA LEU A 39 -6.65 12.15 -0.71
C LEU A 39 -6.76 13.51 -1.45
N ASP A 40 -7.63 13.58 -2.46
CA ASP A 40 -7.84 14.77 -3.27
C ASP A 40 -8.29 15.99 -2.43
N ARG A 41 -8.99 15.76 -1.32
CA ARG A 41 -9.44 16.84 -0.40
C ARG A 41 -8.32 17.40 0.48
N VAL A 42 -7.36 16.55 0.90
CA VAL A 42 -6.30 16.98 1.83
C VAL A 42 -4.99 17.28 1.14
N PHE A 43 -4.81 16.80 -0.09
CA PHE A 43 -3.61 17.00 -0.87
C PHE A 43 -3.22 18.48 -1.09
N PRO A 44 -4.16 19.42 -1.37
CA PRO A 44 -3.82 20.84 -1.52
C PRO A 44 -3.19 21.44 -0.26
N PHE A 45 -3.65 21.04 0.92
CA PHE A 45 -3.05 21.48 2.18
C PHE A 45 -1.63 20.97 2.37
N PHE A 46 -1.38 19.71 2.01
CA PHE A 46 -0.05 19.12 2.09
C PHE A 46 0.93 19.75 1.10
N SER A 47 0.46 20.05 -0.11
CA SER A 47 1.26 20.77 -1.10
C SER A 47 1.66 22.14 -0.59
N LEU A 48 0.73 22.88 0.00
CA LEU A 48 0.99 24.21 0.56
C LEU A 48 2.03 24.16 1.71
N CYS A 49 1.93 23.15 2.59
CA CYS A 49 2.92 22.94 3.64
C CYS A 49 4.32 22.63 3.06
N ALA A 50 4.39 21.78 2.04
CA ALA A 50 5.65 21.46 1.37
C ALA A 50 6.26 22.68 0.67
N GLU A 51 5.45 23.47 -0.04
CA GLU A 51 5.84 24.74 -0.68
C GLU A 51 6.42 25.73 0.35
N SER A 52 5.71 25.92 1.46
CA SER A 52 6.16 26.80 2.55
C SER A 52 7.50 26.36 3.15
N MET A 53 7.70 25.04 3.33
CA MET A 53 8.99 24.52 3.82
C MET A 53 10.12 24.74 2.82
N ILE A 54 9.89 24.55 1.53
CA ILE A 54 10.86 24.80 0.46
C ILE A 54 11.23 26.29 0.44
N GLU A 55 10.26 27.18 0.58
CA GLU A 55 10.47 28.62 0.57
C GLU A 55 11.30 29.10 1.76
N ILE A 56 10.98 28.64 2.98
CA ILE A 56 11.76 28.91 4.17
C ILE A 56 13.22 28.44 3.97
N GLN A 57 13.40 27.26 3.41
CA GLN A 57 14.73 26.71 3.15
C GLN A 57 15.50 27.50 2.10
N ARG A 58 14.83 28.04 1.07
CA ARG A 58 15.43 28.88 0.03
C ARG A 58 15.76 30.31 0.50
N SER A 59 15.11 30.79 1.56
CA SER A 59 15.31 32.14 2.08
C SER A 59 16.65 32.36 2.81
N ASN A 60 17.57 31.38 2.77
CA ASN A 60 18.89 31.41 3.42
C ASN A 60 18.86 31.68 4.94
N ILE A 61 17.73 31.47 5.58
CA ILE A 61 17.63 31.48 7.04
C ILE A 61 18.38 30.22 7.53
N ASP A 62 19.43 30.41 8.31
CA ASP A 62 20.18 29.29 8.93
C ASP A 62 19.30 28.61 9.98
N ILE A 63 18.53 27.62 9.53
CA ILE A 63 17.66 26.84 10.40
C ILE A 63 18.46 25.64 10.87
N ASP A 64 18.91 25.71 12.11
CA ASP A 64 19.57 24.58 12.77
C ASP A 64 18.52 23.56 13.26
N ASN A 65 17.88 22.85 12.31
CA ASN A 65 16.87 21.86 12.63
C ASN A 65 17.37 20.44 12.31
N PRO A 66 17.34 19.51 13.29
CA PRO A 66 17.84 18.15 13.12
C PRO A 66 17.13 17.37 11.99
N TYR A 67 15.91 17.76 11.61
CA TYR A 67 15.16 17.09 10.55
C TYR A 67 15.71 17.28 9.15
N PHE A 68 16.63 18.24 8.93
CA PHE A 68 17.27 18.45 7.62
C PHE A 68 18.72 18.02 7.58
N LYS A 69 19.36 17.82 8.73
CA LYS A 69 20.77 17.45 8.79
C LYS A 69 20.92 15.94 8.75
N LEU A 70 21.47 15.44 7.65
CA LEU A 70 21.92 14.05 7.60
C LEU A 70 23.11 13.88 8.55
N LYS A 71 22.96 13.07 9.59
CA LYS A 71 24.05 12.73 10.48
C LYS A 71 25.20 12.12 9.70
N GLN A 72 26.42 12.54 9.96
CA GLN A 72 27.60 11.91 9.41
C GLN A 72 28.08 10.84 10.39
N LYS A 73 28.16 9.61 9.93
CA LYS A 73 28.64 8.47 10.74
C LYS A 73 30.11 8.18 10.40
N LYS A 74 30.92 8.02 11.44
CA LYS A 74 32.30 7.60 11.31
C LYS A 74 32.42 6.08 11.17
N LYS A 75 33.53 5.61 10.62
CA LYS A 75 33.79 4.19 10.49
C LYS A 75 33.68 3.48 11.85
N GLY A 76 32.92 2.39 11.90
CA GLY A 76 32.62 1.64 13.11
C GLY A 76 31.32 2.03 13.82
N GLU A 77 30.71 3.17 13.49
CA GLU A 77 29.43 3.59 14.05
C GLU A 77 28.25 2.84 13.41
N THR A 78 27.12 2.86 14.12
CA THR A 78 25.90 2.16 13.72
C THR A 78 24.85 3.14 13.18
N TRP A 79 24.30 2.84 12.01
CA TRP A 79 23.07 3.46 11.52
C TRP A 79 21.87 2.77 12.12
N LYS A 80 21.01 3.52 12.79
CA LYS A 80 19.71 3.07 13.29
C LYS A 80 18.64 3.47 12.31
N ILE A 81 18.05 2.50 11.61
CA ILE A 81 17.15 2.76 10.50
C ILE A 81 15.76 2.17 10.81
N GLY A 82 14.74 3.02 10.76
CA GLY A 82 13.34 2.62 10.87
C GLY A 82 12.69 2.47 9.48
N TYR A 83 12.05 1.33 9.24
CA TYR A 83 11.30 1.06 8.03
C TYR A 83 9.82 0.93 8.36
N PHE A 84 9.02 1.89 7.92
CA PHE A 84 7.55 1.87 8.05
C PHE A 84 6.97 1.28 6.78
N ILE A 85 6.48 0.05 6.86
CA ILE A 85 6.04 -0.76 5.71
C ILE A 85 4.52 -0.85 5.74
N LEU A 86 3.85 -0.43 4.66
CA LEU A 86 2.40 -0.41 4.55
C LEU A 86 1.91 -1.58 3.70
N THR A 87 1.36 -2.58 4.37
CA THR A 87 0.77 -3.78 3.75
C THR A 87 -0.71 -3.88 4.08
N GLY A 88 -1.44 -4.78 3.44
CA GLY A 88 -2.86 -4.99 3.71
C GLY A 88 -3.13 -5.78 5.00
N ASP A 89 -4.31 -5.56 5.57
CA ASP A 89 -4.82 -6.36 6.70
C ASP A 89 -5.37 -7.72 6.24
N GLN A 90 -5.74 -7.83 4.96
CA GLN A 90 -6.38 -9.01 4.38
C GLN A 90 -5.69 -9.44 3.08
N GLY A 91 -5.85 -10.72 2.74
CA GLY A 91 -5.43 -11.27 1.47
C GLY A 91 -6.36 -10.92 0.31
N LEU A 92 -6.32 -11.75 -0.73
CA LEU A 92 -7.14 -11.65 -1.95
C LEU A 92 -6.94 -10.34 -2.75
N ALA A 93 -5.81 -9.69 -2.58
CA ALA A 93 -5.40 -8.47 -3.31
C ALA A 93 -4.31 -8.76 -4.35
N GLY A 94 -4.36 -9.92 -5.00
CA GLY A 94 -3.36 -10.33 -5.99
C GLY A 94 -1.94 -10.28 -5.43
N ALA A 95 -1.01 -9.69 -6.17
CA ALA A 95 0.39 -9.58 -5.80
C ALA A 95 0.73 -8.36 -4.92
N TYR A 96 -0.27 -7.56 -4.48
CA TYR A 96 -0.06 -6.32 -3.75
C TYR A 96 0.88 -6.48 -2.55
N ASN A 97 0.53 -7.33 -1.60
CA ASN A 97 1.32 -7.53 -0.39
C ASN A 97 2.71 -8.10 -0.71
N HIS A 98 2.79 -9.07 -1.62
CA HIS A 98 4.05 -9.69 -2.03
C HIS A 98 5.02 -8.65 -2.61
N ASN A 99 4.54 -7.76 -3.46
CA ASN A 99 5.38 -6.75 -4.11
C ASN A 99 5.97 -5.76 -3.11
N VAL A 100 5.16 -5.29 -2.15
CA VAL A 100 5.64 -4.37 -1.10
C VAL A 100 6.68 -5.04 -0.21
N ILE A 101 6.40 -6.25 0.23
CA ILE A 101 7.31 -7.02 1.10
C ILE A 101 8.63 -7.26 0.38
N ARG A 102 8.61 -7.76 -0.85
CA ARG A 102 9.82 -8.03 -1.64
C ARG A 102 10.69 -6.78 -1.81
N ILE A 103 10.09 -5.65 -2.14
CA ILE A 103 10.85 -4.39 -2.29
C ILE A 103 11.44 -3.94 -0.95
N ALA A 104 10.73 -4.14 0.17
CA ALA A 104 11.25 -3.85 1.48
C ALA A 104 12.47 -4.73 1.82
N GLU A 105 12.36 -6.03 1.62
CA GLU A 105 13.44 -7.01 1.85
C GLU A 105 14.68 -6.70 0.99
N ASP A 106 14.49 -6.48 -0.31
CA ASP A 106 15.57 -6.15 -1.25
C ASP A 106 16.29 -4.86 -0.83
N TYR A 107 15.53 -3.83 -0.45
CA TYR A 107 16.12 -2.55 -0.06
C TYR A 107 16.85 -2.62 1.28
N ILE A 108 16.28 -3.28 2.28
CA ILE A 108 16.90 -3.46 3.59
C ILE A 108 18.22 -4.22 3.43
N SER A 109 18.21 -5.33 2.70
CA SER A 109 19.40 -6.15 2.44
C SER A 109 20.49 -5.36 1.71
N LYS A 110 20.11 -4.62 0.66
CA LYS A 110 21.03 -3.74 -0.07
C LYS A 110 21.61 -2.67 0.84
N LYS A 111 20.80 -2.04 1.69
CA LYS A 111 21.24 -0.98 2.60
C LYS A 111 22.24 -1.48 3.63
N VAL A 112 21.99 -2.66 4.17
CA VAL A 112 22.93 -3.34 5.08
C VAL A 112 24.24 -3.62 4.37
N PHE A 113 24.19 -4.19 3.16
CA PHE A 113 25.37 -4.50 2.37
C PHE A 113 26.21 -3.25 2.06
N ASP A 114 25.57 -2.17 1.59
CA ASP A 114 26.24 -0.90 1.26
C ASP A 114 26.92 -0.27 2.49
N ASN A 115 26.29 -0.36 3.66
CA ASN A 115 26.87 0.17 4.90
C ASN A 115 28.07 -0.67 5.37
N VAL A 116 27.96 -2.00 5.29
CA VAL A 116 29.09 -2.89 5.60
C VAL A 116 30.29 -2.59 4.71
N GLY A 117 30.06 -2.36 3.40
CA GLY A 117 31.13 -1.97 2.45
C GLY A 117 31.82 -0.65 2.82
N LYS A 118 31.13 0.23 3.57
CA LYS A 118 31.67 1.50 4.09
C LYS A 118 32.29 1.36 5.50
N GLY A 119 32.29 0.15 6.05
CA GLY A 119 32.75 -0.12 7.42
C GLY A 119 31.79 0.42 8.50
N LEU A 120 30.50 0.54 8.20
CA LEU A 120 29.45 0.97 9.09
C LEU A 120 28.57 -0.22 9.48
N LYS A 121 28.03 -0.19 10.70
CA LYS A 121 27.01 -1.16 11.14
C LYS A 121 25.63 -0.63 10.83
N THR A 122 24.66 -1.53 10.71
CA THR A 122 23.24 -1.18 10.49
C THR A 122 22.38 -1.94 11.48
N GLU A 123 21.57 -1.20 12.22
CA GLU A 123 20.48 -1.70 13.05
C GLU A 123 19.17 -1.29 12.37
N SER A 124 18.41 -2.28 11.95
CA SER A 124 17.13 -2.07 11.24
C SER A 124 15.99 -2.43 12.17
N THR A 125 14.95 -1.59 12.26
CA THR A 125 13.70 -1.88 12.96
C THR A 125 12.54 -1.69 12.00
N LEU A 126 11.66 -2.69 11.91
CA LEU A 126 10.52 -2.67 11.00
C LEU A 126 9.23 -2.35 11.77
N TYR A 127 8.53 -1.33 11.33
CA TYR A 127 7.20 -0.91 11.80
C TYR A 127 6.19 -1.22 10.71
N VAL A 128 5.40 -2.28 10.90
CA VAL A 128 4.56 -2.80 9.81
C VAL A 128 3.10 -2.49 10.06
N PHE A 129 2.49 -1.75 9.14
CA PHE A 129 1.05 -1.60 9.04
C PHE A 129 0.45 -2.80 8.29
N GLY A 130 -0.69 -3.26 8.76
CA GLY A 130 -1.40 -4.40 8.19
C GLY A 130 -0.84 -5.77 8.65
N ASN A 131 -1.76 -6.69 8.86
CA ASN A 131 -1.43 -7.98 9.46
C ASN A 131 -0.67 -8.90 8.50
N VAL A 132 -0.98 -8.86 7.19
CA VAL A 132 -0.40 -9.79 6.21
C VAL A 132 1.11 -9.64 6.11
N GLY A 133 1.61 -8.41 6.00
CA GLY A 133 3.04 -8.17 5.94
C GLY A 133 3.74 -8.37 7.28
N ARG A 134 3.06 -8.00 8.37
CA ARG A 134 3.59 -8.17 9.72
C ARG A 134 3.87 -9.66 10.01
N ASP A 135 2.88 -10.52 9.79
CA ASP A 135 3.00 -11.95 10.05
C ASP A 135 4.09 -12.58 9.16
N LYS A 136 4.12 -12.19 7.88
CA LYS A 136 5.11 -12.67 6.92
C LYS A 136 6.53 -12.28 7.33
N LEU A 137 6.79 -10.99 7.63
CA LEU A 137 8.12 -10.50 7.98
C LEU A 137 8.60 -11.04 9.33
N ILE A 138 7.70 -11.26 10.30
CA ILE A 138 8.05 -11.95 11.56
C ILE A 138 8.44 -13.40 11.27
N HIS A 139 7.68 -14.10 10.43
CA HIS A 139 7.97 -15.49 10.04
C HIS A 139 9.33 -15.59 9.34
N ASP A 140 9.67 -14.62 8.50
CA ASP A 140 10.93 -14.58 7.75
C ASP A 140 12.13 -14.10 8.61
N GLY A 141 11.89 -13.82 9.90
CA GLY A 141 12.94 -13.49 10.88
C GLY A 141 13.42 -12.04 10.86
N PHE A 142 12.67 -11.13 10.24
CA PHE A 142 12.99 -9.70 10.27
C PHE A 142 12.72 -9.08 11.65
N PRO A 143 13.48 -8.05 12.07
CA PRO A 143 13.33 -7.38 13.35
C PRO A 143 12.09 -6.44 13.36
N VAL A 144 10.91 -7.03 13.41
CA VAL A 144 9.62 -6.30 13.47
C VAL A 144 9.33 -5.86 14.89
N ASP A 145 9.01 -4.57 15.08
CA ASP A 145 8.52 -4.06 16.35
C ASP A 145 7.10 -4.59 16.63
N LYS A 146 7.00 -5.48 17.64
CA LYS A 146 5.74 -6.13 17.99
C LYS A 146 4.76 -5.20 18.70
N SER A 147 5.22 -4.09 19.28
CA SER A 147 4.38 -3.09 19.93
C SER A 147 3.67 -2.19 18.91
N PHE A 148 4.24 -2.05 17.72
CA PHE A 148 3.64 -1.29 16.64
C PHE A 148 2.56 -2.12 15.94
N SER A 149 1.29 -1.79 16.17
CA SER A 149 0.15 -2.49 15.60
C SER A 149 -0.92 -1.50 15.14
N PHE A 150 -0.82 -1.09 13.88
CA PHE A 150 -1.78 -0.18 13.26
C PHE A 150 -2.46 -0.85 12.06
N PRO A 151 -3.81 -0.90 12.04
CA PRO A 151 -4.55 -1.37 10.88
C PRO A 151 -4.49 -0.36 9.75
N ILE A 152 -4.61 -0.85 8.51
CA ILE A 152 -4.67 0.00 7.31
C ILE A 152 -6.08 0.02 6.69
N ALA A 153 -6.99 -0.80 7.17
CA ALA A 153 -8.32 -1.03 6.58
C ALA A 153 -9.22 0.22 6.48
N SER A 154 -8.91 1.28 7.19
CA SER A 154 -9.60 2.58 7.09
C SER A 154 -8.64 3.67 7.52
N PRO A 155 -7.81 4.17 6.61
CA PRO A 155 -6.83 5.19 6.96
C PRO A 155 -7.53 6.47 7.47
N THR A 156 -7.24 6.83 8.71
CA THR A 156 -7.72 8.07 9.32
C THR A 156 -6.54 8.96 9.65
N TYR A 157 -6.78 10.27 9.66
CA TYR A 157 -5.74 11.23 10.07
C TYR A 157 -5.26 10.98 11.50
N PHE A 158 -6.14 10.52 12.38
CA PHE A 158 -5.76 10.19 13.76
C PHE A 158 -4.73 9.06 13.85
N VAL A 159 -4.94 7.96 13.13
CA VAL A 159 -4.00 6.84 13.07
C VAL A 159 -2.67 7.27 12.46
N ALA A 160 -2.72 8.04 11.37
CA ALA A 160 -1.53 8.57 10.72
C ALA A 160 -0.71 9.48 11.65
N ARG A 161 -1.39 10.39 12.38
CA ARG A 161 -0.77 11.24 13.38
C ARG A 161 -0.10 10.42 14.49
N SER A 162 -0.78 9.42 15.02
CA SER A 162 -0.19 8.56 16.07
C SER A 162 1.07 7.84 15.57
N ALA A 163 1.09 7.37 14.33
CA ALA A 163 2.28 6.77 13.73
C ALA A 163 3.38 7.80 13.46
N ALA A 164 3.04 9.01 13.00
CA ALA A 164 3.98 10.11 12.81
C ALA A 164 4.58 10.58 14.15
N ASP A 165 3.80 10.58 15.23
CA ASP A 165 4.28 10.89 16.58
C ASP A 165 5.35 9.88 17.04
N ILE A 166 5.19 8.60 16.72
CA ILE A 166 6.20 7.57 16.99
C ILE A 166 7.48 7.85 16.18
N ILE A 167 7.35 8.17 14.89
CA ILE A 167 8.51 8.54 14.05
C ILE A 167 9.26 9.71 14.66
N ARG A 168 8.53 10.78 15.02
CA ARG A 168 9.09 12.00 15.60
C ARG A 168 9.83 11.73 16.88
N HIS A 169 9.18 11.04 17.81
CA HIS A 169 9.75 10.73 19.15
C HIS A 169 11.06 9.95 19.02
N LYS A 170 11.02 8.84 18.27
CA LYS A 170 12.19 7.98 18.08
C LYS A 170 13.33 8.68 17.32
N TYR A 171 13.01 9.59 16.40
CA TYR A 171 14.01 10.37 15.68
C TYR A 171 14.68 11.42 16.58
N VAL A 172 13.88 12.17 17.35
CA VAL A 172 14.37 13.21 18.27
C VAL A 172 15.20 12.62 19.40
N GLU A 173 14.77 11.50 19.97
CA GLU A 173 15.51 10.80 21.04
C GLU A 173 16.76 10.06 20.52
N GLY A 174 17.00 10.04 19.22
CA GLY A 174 18.17 9.38 18.64
C GLY A 174 18.08 7.84 18.62
N GLU A 175 16.89 7.29 18.80
CA GLU A 175 16.64 5.86 18.59
C GLU A 175 16.66 5.50 17.10
N LEU A 176 16.33 6.46 16.24
CA LEU A 176 16.43 6.34 14.79
C LEU A 176 17.25 7.48 14.20
N ASP A 177 18.06 7.17 13.22
CA ASP A 177 18.85 8.14 12.44
C ASP A 177 18.23 8.40 11.05
N LEU A 178 17.57 7.38 10.50
CA LEU A 178 16.92 7.42 9.19
C LEU A 178 15.56 6.73 9.30
N VAL A 179 14.55 7.31 8.64
CA VAL A 179 13.23 6.68 8.54
C VAL A 179 12.79 6.63 7.08
N TYR A 180 12.33 5.46 6.67
CA TYR A 180 11.78 5.22 5.35
C TYR A 180 10.33 4.76 5.44
N LEU A 181 9.46 5.28 4.56
CA LEU A 181 8.15 4.72 4.25
C LEU A 181 8.26 3.83 3.01
N ILE A 182 7.71 2.64 3.09
CA ILE A 182 7.66 1.67 1.98
C ILE A 182 6.18 1.33 1.74
N TYR A 183 5.67 1.74 0.59
CA TYR A 183 4.26 1.58 0.27
C TYR A 183 4.03 1.50 -1.24
N THR A 184 2.82 1.14 -1.65
CA THR A 184 2.44 1.15 -3.06
C THR A 184 1.73 2.45 -3.40
N LYS A 185 2.28 3.17 -4.36
CA LYS A 185 1.68 4.37 -4.96
C LYS A 185 0.90 3.99 -6.22
N MET A 186 -0.26 4.60 -6.38
CA MET A 186 -1.07 4.44 -7.57
C MET A 186 -0.70 5.53 -8.59
N GLU A 187 0.06 5.17 -9.62
CA GLU A 187 0.38 6.08 -10.74
C GLU A 187 -0.80 6.23 -11.70
N SER A 188 -1.57 5.16 -11.89
CA SER A 188 -2.82 5.13 -12.66
C SER A 188 -3.73 4.00 -12.17
N ALA A 189 -4.94 3.91 -12.73
CA ALA A 189 -5.88 2.82 -12.40
C ALA A 189 -5.33 1.42 -12.72
N ILE A 190 -4.31 1.33 -13.60
CA ILE A 190 -3.73 0.07 -14.06
C ILE A 190 -2.29 -0.09 -13.53
N ASN A 191 -1.59 1.01 -13.28
CA ASN A 191 -0.18 0.99 -12.88
C ASN A 191 -0.01 1.34 -11.41
N MET A 192 0.41 0.35 -10.65
CA MET A 192 0.74 0.48 -9.24
C MET A 192 2.21 0.16 -9.03
N LYS A 193 2.92 1.05 -8.35
CA LYS A 193 4.35 0.90 -8.09
C LYS A 193 4.64 0.96 -6.61
N SER A 194 5.28 -0.06 -6.07
CA SER A 194 5.81 0.01 -4.71
C SER A 194 7.04 0.91 -4.69
N ILE A 195 7.06 1.86 -3.78
CA ILE A 195 8.10 2.88 -3.65
C ILE A 195 8.68 2.90 -2.25
N ILE A 196 9.89 3.44 -2.15
CA ILE A 196 10.61 3.66 -0.91
C ILE A 196 10.88 5.14 -0.81
N GLN A 197 10.34 5.78 0.20
CA GLN A 197 10.49 7.21 0.41
C GLN A 197 11.15 7.50 1.76
N ARG A 198 12.24 8.28 1.74
CA ARG A 198 12.85 8.74 2.98
C ARG A 198 11.99 9.84 3.59
N VAL A 199 11.62 9.68 4.86
CA VAL A 199 10.79 10.63 5.60
C VAL A 199 11.66 11.59 6.41
N VAL A 200 12.60 11.04 7.17
CA VAL A 200 13.55 11.82 7.96
C VAL A 200 14.96 11.24 7.82
N PRO A 201 15.97 12.11 7.75
CA PRO A 201 15.90 13.54 7.57
C PRO A 201 15.24 13.92 6.25
N VAL A 202 14.52 15.04 6.29
CA VAL A 202 13.77 15.53 5.12
C VAL A 202 14.75 15.92 4.01
N ASN A 203 14.41 15.55 2.79
CA ASN A 203 15.18 15.92 1.61
C ASN A 203 14.36 16.92 0.77
N THR A 204 14.97 18.01 0.34
CA THR A 204 14.35 19.00 -0.55
C THR A 204 13.73 18.37 -1.78
N ASN A 205 14.42 17.42 -2.40
CA ASN A 205 13.90 16.69 -3.57
C ASN A 205 12.65 15.84 -3.24
N ALA A 206 12.53 15.37 -1.99
CA ALA A 206 11.34 14.66 -1.55
C ALA A 206 10.14 15.61 -1.34
N LEU A 207 10.40 16.83 -0.88
CA LEU A 207 9.37 17.88 -0.80
C LEU A 207 8.87 18.27 -2.20
N GLU A 208 9.79 18.48 -3.15
CA GLU A 208 9.44 18.80 -4.54
C GLU A 208 8.63 17.68 -5.22
N SER A 209 8.86 16.42 -4.87
CA SER A 209 8.11 15.28 -5.43
C SER A 209 6.65 15.19 -4.97
N ILE A 210 6.27 15.92 -3.93
CA ILE A 210 4.88 16.00 -3.44
C ILE A 210 4.09 17.06 -4.22
N LEU A 211 4.78 18.05 -4.79
CA LEU A 211 4.13 19.13 -5.51
C LEU A 211 3.52 18.61 -6.82
N PRO A 212 2.36 19.13 -7.24
CA PRO A 212 1.80 18.85 -8.56
C PRO A 212 2.79 19.22 -9.66
N VAL A 213 2.85 18.43 -10.71
CA VAL A 213 3.69 18.74 -11.87
C VAL A 213 3.24 20.08 -12.46
N GLY A 214 4.11 21.08 -12.42
CA GLY A 214 3.83 22.45 -12.89
C GLY A 214 3.52 23.47 -11.78
N SER A 215 3.41 23.09 -10.52
CA SER A 215 3.18 24.04 -9.42
C SER A 215 4.40 24.91 -9.08
N GLY A 216 5.57 24.54 -9.56
CA GLY A 216 6.80 25.33 -9.40
C GLY A 216 6.81 26.71 -10.09
N GLU A 217 5.87 26.95 -11.01
CA GLU A 217 5.69 28.23 -11.70
C GLU A 217 4.35 28.94 -11.41
N ALA A 218 3.35 28.21 -10.89
CA ALA A 218 2.01 28.70 -10.65
C ALA A 218 1.62 28.84 -9.16
N GLY A 219 2.43 28.29 -8.26
CA GLY A 219 2.29 28.53 -6.82
C GLY A 219 2.64 29.98 -6.56
N MET A 220 1.69 30.79 -6.05
CA MET A 220 1.74 32.20 -5.70
C MET A 220 3.12 32.78 -5.99
N ALA A 221 3.23 33.54 -7.09
CA ALA A 221 4.35 34.44 -7.30
C ALA A 221 4.30 35.49 -6.16
N ILE A 222 4.74 35.06 -4.98
CA ILE A 222 5.21 36.04 -4.00
C ILE A 222 6.32 36.73 -4.78
N GLU A 223 6.12 38.01 -5.05
CA GLU A 223 7.06 38.84 -5.79
C GLU A 223 8.44 38.53 -5.27
N ARG A 224 9.32 38.02 -6.14
CA ARG A 224 10.70 37.68 -5.80
C ARG A 224 11.35 38.91 -5.21
N GLY A 225 11.40 39.04 -3.89
CA GLY A 225 11.90 40.18 -3.16
C GLY A 225 11.08 40.60 -1.93
N ALA A 226 9.91 40.00 -1.69
CA ALA A 226 9.18 40.23 -0.44
C ALA A 226 9.94 39.58 0.71
N SER A 227 10.33 40.40 1.69
CA SER A 227 10.91 39.87 2.95
C SER A 227 9.80 39.22 3.75
N LEU A 228 9.83 37.89 3.82
CA LEU A 228 8.86 37.12 4.62
C LEU A 228 9.15 37.38 6.11
N THR A 229 8.13 37.77 6.83
CA THR A 229 8.17 37.92 8.30
C THR A 229 7.47 36.75 8.96
N TYR A 230 8.19 36.02 9.81
CA TYR A 230 7.67 34.86 10.50
C TYR A 230 7.28 35.22 11.95
N HIS A 231 6.08 34.84 12.38
CA HIS A 231 5.61 35.05 13.74
C HIS A 231 5.40 33.71 14.45
N PRO A 232 5.98 33.48 15.67
CA PRO A 232 6.84 34.39 16.42
C PRO A 232 8.28 34.48 15.86
N ASN A 233 8.77 33.43 15.21
CA ASN A 233 10.07 33.34 14.53
C ASN A 233 10.06 32.20 13.52
N ALA A 234 11.07 32.14 12.64
CA ALA A 234 11.19 31.12 11.59
C ALA A 234 11.26 29.70 12.16
N ASP A 235 11.98 29.48 13.26
CA ASP A 235 12.15 28.16 13.86
C ASP A 235 10.83 27.59 14.39
N ALA A 236 9.98 28.42 15.03
CA ALA A 236 8.69 27.97 15.53
C ALA A 236 7.71 27.64 14.40
N VAL A 237 7.68 28.46 13.35
CA VAL A 237 6.87 28.19 12.14
C VAL A 237 7.35 26.92 11.49
N PHE A 238 8.64 26.76 11.38
CA PHE A 238 9.24 25.59 10.76
C PHE A 238 8.98 24.30 11.55
N ALA A 239 9.07 24.33 12.90
CA ALA A 239 8.73 23.19 13.74
C ALA A 239 7.27 22.76 13.54
N PHE A 240 6.34 23.72 13.46
CA PHE A 240 4.93 23.44 13.16
C PHE A 240 4.75 22.81 11.76
N LEU A 241 5.44 23.34 10.77
CA LEU A 241 5.36 22.82 9.39
C LEU A 241 5.92 21.40 9.28
N ILE A 242 7.01 21.08 10.00
CA ILE A 242 7.57 19.71 10.05
C ILE A 242 6.58 18.72 10.65
N ASP A 243 5.96 19.06 11.77
CA ASP A 243 4.95 18.17 12.37
C ASP A 243 3.78 17.92 11.42
N THR A 244 3.33 18.97 10.77
CA THR A 244 2.26 18.89 9.77
C THR A 244 2.69 18.06 8.56
N TYR A 245 3.91 18.25 8.08
CA TYR A 245 4.49 17.48 6.98
C TYR A 245 4.60 15.99 7.30
N LEU A 246 5.10 15.63 8.48
CA LEU A 246 5.21 14.22 8.88
C LEU A 246 3.83 13.55 8.95
N ASN A 247 2.85 14.23 9.57
CA ASN A 247 1.47 13.74 9.61
C ASN A 247 0.90 13.56 8.20
N ALA A 248 1.15 14.52 7.31
CA ALA A 248 0.71 14.52 5.93
C ALA A 248 1.32 13.36 5.13
N MET A 249 2.62 13.16 5.28
CA MET A 249 3.35 12.08 4.58
C MET A 249 2.84 10.70 4.98
N VAL A 250 2.67 10.46 6.29
CA VAL A 250 2.16 9.17 6.77
C VAL A 250 0.71 8.98 6.33
N TYR A 251 -0.13 10.01 6.45
CA TYR A 251 -1.52 9.93 6.04
C TYR A 251 -1.68 9.70 4.53
N GLY A 252 -0.95 10.46 3.72
CA GLY A 252 -0.95 10.30 2.26
C GLY A 252 -0.50 8.89 1.84
N ALA A 253 0.60 8.40 2.43
CA ALA A 253 1.07 7.05 2.18
C ALA A 253 0.05 5.97 2.59
N MET A 254 -0.64 6.14 3.73
CA MET A 254 -1.68 5.21 4.16
C MET A 254 -2.87 5.19 3.21
N VAL A 255 -3.33 6.36 2.76
CA VAL A 255 -4.46 6.46 1.82
C VAL A 255 -4.10 5.91 0.46
N GLU A 256 -2.90 6.23 -0.07
CA GLU A 256 -2.41 5.67 -1.34
C GLU A 256 -2.21 4.15 -1.28
N ALA A 257 -1.61 3.65 -0.20
CA ALA A 257 -1.44 2.21 0.02
C ALA A 257 -2.79 1.48 0.05
N TYR A 258 -3.76 2.02 0.79
CA TYR A 258 -5.10 1.46 0.88
C TYR A 258 -5.85 1.52 -0.46
N ALA A 259 -5.77 2.65 -1.19
CA ALA A 259 -6.37 2.76 -2.51
C ALA A 259 -5.76 1.76 -3.50
N SER A 260 -4.43 1.59 -3.47
CA SER A 260 -3.71 0.59 -4.28
C SER A 260 -4.11 -0.84 -3.92
N GLU A 261 -4.23 -1.16 -2.63
CA GLU A 261 -4.72 -2.46 -2.15
C GLU A 261 -6.12 -2.76 -2.68
N GLN A 262 -7.05 -1.78 -2.56
CA GLN A 262 -8.42 -1.96 -3.04
C GLN A 262 -8.47 -2.09 -4.58
N THR A 263 -7.63 -1.38 -5.31
CA THR A 263 -7.51 -1.52 -6.77
C THR A 263 -6.99 -2.90 -7.16
N ALA A 264 -5.94 -3.37 -6.50
CA ALA A 264 -5.41 -4.71 -6.72
C ALA A 264 -6.43 -5.80 -6.40
N ARG A 265 -7.20 -5.63 -5.33
CA ARG A 265 -8.29 -6.56 -4.96
C ARG A 265 -9.41 -6.52 -5.98
N MET A 266 -9.85 -5.35 -6.42
CA MET A 266 -10.86 -5.20 -7.46
C MET A 266 -10.45 -5.96 -8.73
N THR A 267 -9.24 -5.75 -9.24
CA THR A 267 -8.74 -6.45 -10.43
C THR A 267 -8.60 -7.96 -10.21
N ALA A 268 -8.15 -8.39 -9.04
CA ALA A 268 -8.05 -9.82 -8.74
C ALA A 268 -9.42 -10.50 -8.65
N MET A 269 -10.44 -9.80 -8.13
CA MET A 269 -11.80 -10.30 -8.04
C MET A 269 -12.52 -10.31 -9.38
N ASP A 270 -12.31 -9.29 -10.22
CA ASP A 270 -12.79 -9.25 -11.60
C ASP A 270 -12.26 -10.46 -12.42
N ASN A 271 -10.96 -10.69 -12.38
CA ASN A 271 -10.35 -11.86 -13.01
C ASN A 271 -10.91 -13.20 -12.46
N ALA A 272 -11.14 -13.27 -11.16
CA ALA A 272 -11.72 -14.47 -10.56
C ALA A 272 -13.18 -14.69 -10.98
N THR A 273 -13.95 -13.61 -11.13
CA THR A 273 -15.34 -13.65 -11.64
C THR A 273 -15.38 -14.13 -13.08
N GLN A 274 -14.53 -13.58 -13.95
CA GLN A 274 -14.42 -14.01 -15.36
C GLN A 274 -14.03 -15.48 -15.47
N ASN A 275 -13.03 -15.93 -14.69
CA ASN A 275 -12.67 -17.35 -14.67
C ASN A 275 -13.80 -18.25 -14.18
N ALA A 276 -14.60 -17.78 -13.22
CA ALA A 276 -15.78 -18.52 -12.75
C ALA A 276 -16.86 -18.62 -13.84
N ASP A 277 -17.09 -17.56 -14.62
CA ASP A 277 -18.03 -17.55 -15.76
C ASP A 277 -17.63 -18.58 -16.83
N ASP A 278 -16.35 -18.62 -17.18
CA ASP A 278 -15.83 -19.60 -18.13
C ASP A 278 -16.03 -21.03 -17.61
N MET A 279 -15.72 -21.27 -16.33
CA MET A 279 -15.93 -22.59 -15.72
C MET A 279 -17.40 -22.99 -15.66
N LEU A 280 -18.32 -22.05 -15.39
CA LEU A 280 -19.76 -22.30 -15.37
C LEU A 280 -20.27 -22.67 -16.77
N SER A 281 -19.81 -21.98 -17.79
CA SER A 281 -20.13 -22.30 -19.19
C SER A 281 -19.71 -23.73 -19.55
N ASP A 282 -18.46 -24.08 -19.28
CA ASP A 282 -17.91 -25.42 -19.53
C ASP A 282 -18.66 -26.52 -18.77
N LEU A 283 -18.93 -26.31 -17.49
CA LEU A 283 -19.64 -27.28 -16.65
C LEU A 283 -21.10 -27.45 -17.09
N THR A 284 -21.75 -26.36 -17.52
CA THR A 284 -23.10 -26.40 -18.02
C THR A 284 -23.17 -27.24 -19.31
N LEU A 285 -22.17 -27.08 -20.20
CA LEU A 285 -22.07 -27.90 -21.42
C LEU A 285 -21.87 -29.39 -21.08
N LYS A 286 -20.98 -29.69 -20.12
CA LYS A 286 -20.76 -31.06 -19.63
C LYS A 286 -22.01 -31.66 -18.99
N ALA A 287 -22.73 -30.87 -18.17
CA ALA A 287 -23.99 -31.31 -17.56
C ALA A 287 -25.06 -31.67 -18.61
N ASN A 288 -25.18 -30.84 -19.65
CA ASN A 288 -26.13 -31.07 -20.73
C ASN A 288 -25.79 -32.35 -21.52
N ARG A 289 -24.51 -32.57 -21.86
CA ARG A 289 -24.04 -33.79 -22.51
C ARG A 289 -24.28 -35.04 -21.67
N ALA A 290 -23.96 -34.98 -20.35
CA ALA A 290 -24.20 -36.08 -19.44
C ALA A 290 -25.69 -36.39 -19.29
N ARG A 291 -26.56 -35.34 -19.26
CA ARG A 291 -28.01 -35.51 -19.26
C ARG A 291 -28.53 -36.23 -20.52
N GLN A 292 -28.05 -35.77 -21.69
CA GLN A 292 -28.44 -36.40 -22.97
C GLN A 292 -28.00 -37.86 -23.03
N ALA A 293 -26.76 -38.17 -22.67
CA ALA A 293 -26.25 -39.53 -22.64
C ALA A 293 -27.08 -40.41 -21.70
N ARG A 294 -27.45 -39.89 -20.51
CA ARG A 294 -28.33 -40.60 -19.57
C ARG A 294 -29.70 -40.90 -20.17
N ILE A 295 -30.36 -39.93 -20.78
CA ILE A 295 -31.66 -40.12 -21.42
C ILE A 295 -31.55 -41.16 -22.51
N THR A 296 -30.52 -41.12 -23.35
CA THR A 296 -30.28 -42.09 -24.41
C THR A 296 -30.10 -43.51 -23.85
N ASN A 297 -29.31 -43.66 -22.77
CA ASN A 297 -29.14 -44.98 -22.13
C ASN A 297 -30.45 -45.51 -21.53
N GLU A 298 -31.21 -44.67 -20.82
CA GLU A 298 -32.52 -45.02 -20.26
C GLU A 298 -33.50 -45.47 -21.38
N LEU A 299 -33.50 -44.80 -22.54
CA LEU A 299 -34.31 -45.19 -23.68
C LEU A 299 -33.86 -46.54 -24.28
N ILE A 300 -32.53 -46.75 -24.41
CA ILE A 300 -31.98 -48.04 -24.90
C ILE A 300 -32.35 -49.18 -23.95
N GLU A 301 -32.28 -48.97 -22.64
CA GLU A 301 -32.66 -49.98 -21.63
C GLU A 301 -34.13 -50.31 -21.72
N ILE A 302 -35.02 -49.32 -21.91
CA ILE A 302 -36.47 -49.54 -22.10
C ILE A 302 -36.76 -50.33 -23.38
N VAL A 303 -36.13 -49.96 -24.49
CA VAL A 303 -36.30 -50.66 -25.78
C VAL A 303 -35.80 -52.10 -25.73
N ASN A 304 -34.63 -52.32 -25.12
CA ASN A 304 -34.06 -53.66 -24.95
C ASN A 304 -34.91 -54.51 -24.00
N GLY A 305 -35.47 -53.95 -22.94
CA GLY A 305 -36.39 -54.64 -22.03
C GLY A 305 -37.70 -55.01 -22.71
N ALA A 306 -38.27 -54.13 -23.55
CA ALA A 306 -39.48 -54.44 -24.33
C ALA A 306 -39.24 -55.57 -25.37
N ASN A 307 -38.06 -55.59 -26.01
CA ASN A 307 -37.73 -56.66 -26.96
C ASN A 307 -37.46 -58.04 -26.30
N GLN A 308 -37.18 -58.08 -25.00
CA GLN A 308 -37.01 -59.36 -24.27
C GLN A 308 -38.33 -59.96 -23.79
N ILE A 309 -39.43 -59.24 -23.84
CA ILE A 309 -40.77 -59.70 -23.40
C ILE A 309 -41.59 -60.20 -24.55
N GLN A 310 -41.17 -60.03 -25.78
CA GLN A 310 -41.69 -60.70 -27.00
C GLN A 310 -40.95 -61.99 -27.30
#